data_98f5057eb33c34fdcab060af0e68ac99
#
_entry.id   98f5057eb33c34fdcab060af0e68ac99
#
_cell.length_a   1.000
_cell.length_b   1.000
_cell.length_c   1.000
_cell.angle_alpha   90.00
_cell.angle_beta   90.00
_cell.angle_gamma   90.00
#
_symmetry.space_group_name_H-M   'P 1'
#
loop_
_entity.id
_entity.type
_entity.pdbx_description
1 polymer ?
#
loop_
_entity_poly.entity_id
_entity_poly.type
_entity_poly.pdbx_seq_one_letter_code
_entity_poly.pdbx_strand_id
1 'polypeptide(L)'
;MTIDRRDFVASAAAAAAGALALPRRAFAIGVPDADPIRIGVIGCGGRGTGAVRDALTASENVSLVAMGDIFPDRLAAARDQFGKVAAENPGFAAKYKVSPEKTFTGVDAYKQVLATDVDLVILATPPAFRPIHLEAAIAAGKHVFMEKPVCVDVTGAMSVLKSSEAAASKHLAIVCGTQRRHDPRYIETIKRIHDGAIGDIVAAQVYWNQGSLWNFARKPEWSDTEWQLRNWLYFTWLSGDHIVEQHVHNLDVANWVIGALPIKATAMGGRQARTGAEYGHIYDHFAVEYEYPNGVRLMSMCRQQDGTSSQVGERILGTKGNSNAYNKITAGGSTWSHPAVAEGLNPYVEEHRDLVASIRAGTPLNEGRRIAESTLTAIMGREAAYTGKDVTWTQLMAAKLDLMPKPFALGSLVVPPVPMPGQTTLSRTFNEGW
;
A
#
# COMPACT_ATOMS: atom_id res chain seq x y z
N MET A 1 27.54 8.06 21.82
CA MET A 1 28.05 6.98 20.97
C MET A 1 27.84 7.42 19.53
N THR A 2 28.89 7.84 18.87
CA THR A 2 28.87 8.25 17.46
C THR A 2 28.99 6.99 16.61
N ILE A 3 27.95 6.68 15.87
CA ILE A 3 27.97 5.57 14.89
C ILE A 3 28.81 6.05 13.70
N ASP A 4 29.88 5.32 13.36
CA ASP A 4 30.77 5.65 12.26
C ASP A 4 30.02 5.47 10.91
N ARG A 5 30.30 6.37 9.98
CA ARG A 5 29.74 6.43 8.64
C ARG A 5 29.97 5.13 7.82
N ARG A 6 31.02 4.39 8.15
CA ARG A 6 31.36 3.11 7.49
C ARG A 6 30.45 1.97 7.94
N ASP A 7 30.03 1.94 9.20
CA ASP A 7 29.14 0.89 9.73
C ASP A 7 27.71 1.06 9.24
N PHE A 8 27.26 2.30 8.99
CA PHE A 8 25.95 2.57 8.41
C PHE A 8 25.86 2.12 6.94
N VAL A 9 26.93 2.36 6.15
CA VAL A 9 26.98 1.92 4.74
C VAL A 9 27.10 0.41 4.63
N ALA A 10 27.86 -0.24 5.53
CA ALA A 10 27.99 -1.69 5.56
C ALA A 10 26.67 -2.40 5.94
N SER A 11 25.90 -1.83 6.87
CA SER A 11 24.60 -2.36 7.28
C SER A 11 23.52 -2.20 6.19
N ALA A 12 23.57 -1.08 5.43
CA ALA A 12 22.68 -0.87 4.30
C ALA A 12 23.01 -1.78 3.09
N ALA A 13 24.30 -2.04 2.86
CA ALA A 13 24.76 -2.94 1.79
C ALA A 13 24.42 -4.42 2.09
N ALA A 14 24.48 -4.84 3.36
CA ALA A 14 24.11 -6.21 3.74
C ALA A 14 22.61 -6.48 3.65
N ALA A 15 21.76 -5.47 3.92
CA ALA A 15 20.31 -5.58 3.75
C ALA A 15 19.89 -5.58 2.25
N ALA A 16 20.62 -4.84 1.40
CA ALA A 16 20.37 -4.81 -0.05
C ALA A 16 20.84 -6.08 -0.77
N ALA A 17 21.89 -6.74 -0.29
CA ALA A 17 22.41 -7.96 -0.89
C ALA A 17 21.52 -9.19 -0.65
N GLY A 18 20.71 -9.20 0.42
CA GLY A 18 19.77 -10.28 0.72
C GLY A 18 18.51 -10.30 -0.17
N ALA A 19 18.19 -9.20 -0.85
CA ALA A 19 17.01 -9.09 -1.71
C ALA A 19 17.30 -9.33 -3.20
N LEU A 20 18.55 -9.57 -3.59
CA LEU A 20 19.01 -9.51 -4.98
C LEU A 20 19.25 -10.86 -5.66
N ALA A 21 18.99 -11.98 -5.02
CA ALA A 21 19.24 -13.28 -5.66
C ALA A 21 18.21 -14.35 -5.29
N LEU A 22 16.96 -14.16 -5.69
CA LEU A 22 16.15 -15.34 -5.97
C LEU A 22 16.46 -15.77 -7.42
N PRO A 23 17.20 -16.88 -7.63
CA PRO A 23 17.30 -17.45 -8.96
C PRO A 23 15.87 -17.76 -9.43
N ARG A 24 15.57 -17.45 -10.71
CA ARG A 24 14.41 -18.03 -11.39
C ARG A 24 14.56 -19.55 -11.34
N ARG A 25 14.20 -20.14 -10.23
CA ARG A 25 13.99 -21.58 -10.19
C ARG A 25 12.74 -21.85 -10.99
N ALA A 26 12.92 -22.60 -12.07
CA ALA A 26 11.83 -23.38 -12.63
C ALA A 26 11.13 -24.02 -11.42
N PHE A 27 9.89 -23.61 -11.16
CA PHE A 27 9.13 -24.17 -10.07
C PHE A 27 9.06 -25.67 -10.29
N ALA A 28 9.62 -26.41 -9.36
CA ALA A 28 9.42 -27.84 -9.33
C ALA A 28 7.91 -28.05 -9.22
N ILE A 29 7.35 -28.56 -10.31
CA ILE A 29 6.01 -29.14 -10.30
C ILE A 29 6.05 -30.26 -9.26
N GLY A 30 5.28 -30.08 -8.17
CA GLY A 30 5.00 -31.18 -7.29
C GLY A 30 5.70 -31.18 -5.94
N VAL A 31 5.06 -30.54 -4.95
CA VAL A 31 4.84 -31.19 -3.66
C VAL A 31 3.35 -31.58 -3.66
N PRO A 32 3.00 -32.80 -4.02
CA PRO A 32 1.61 -33.23 -4.24
C PRO A 32 0.75 -33.25 -2.98
N ASP A 33 1.33 -33.29 -1.77
CA ASP A 33 0.67 -33.57 -0.51
C ASP A 33 0.72 -32.45 0.53
N ALA A 34 1.05 -31.20 0.13
CA ALA A 34 0.95 -30.09 1.08
C ALA A 34 -0.50 -29.62 1.19
N ASP A 35 -1.04 -29.60 2.40
CA ASP A 35 -2.35 -29.03 2.70
C ASP A 35 -2.51 -27.62 2.11
N PRO A 36 -3.71 -27.24 1.60
CA PRO A 36 -3.96 -25.92 1.08
C PRO A 36 -3.71 -24.85 2.14
N ILE A 37 -3.06 -23.73 1.76
CA ILE A 37 -3.01 -22.54 2.62
C ILE A 37 -4.43 -21.97 2.70
N ARG A 38 -4.98 -21.92 3.91
CA ARG A 38 -6.33 -21.44 4.19
C ARG A 38 -6.29 -19.94 4.35
N ILE A 39 -7.02 -19.25 3.48
CA ILE A 39 -7.06 -17.79 3.40
C ILE A 39 -8.32 -17.27 4.09
N GLY A 40 -8.17 -16.23 4.91
CA GLY A 40 -9.26 -15.38 5.39
C GLY A 40 -9.18 -14.00 4.72
N VAL A 41 -10.32 -13.37 4.42
CA VAL A 41 -10.33 -11.98 3.94
C VAL A 41 -11.03 -11.07 4.94
N ILE A 42 -10.41 -9.93 5.22
CA ILE A 42 -10.92 -8.86 6.09
C ILE A 42 -11.04 -7.59 5.27
N GLY A 43 -12.30 -7.18 5.01
CA GLY A 43 -12.66 -6.15 4.04
C GLY A 43 -13.09 -6.76 2.71
N CYS A 44 -14.42 -6.86 2.51
CA CYS A 44 -15.07 -7.53 1.37
C CYS A 44 -15.54 -6.55 0.29
N GLY A 45 -14.92 -5.37 0.20
CA GLY A 45 -15.15 -4.41 -0.88
C GLY A 45 -14.49 -4.84 -2.20
N GLY A 46 -14.54 -3.97 -3.22
CA GLY A 46 -14.02 -4.27 -4.57
C GLY A 46 -12.55 -4.71 -4.57
N ARG A 47 -11.67 -4.07 -3.75
CA ARG A 47 -10.27 -4.48 -3.69
C ARG A 47 -10.09 -5.82 -2.96
N GLY A 48 -10.82 -6.06 -1.86
CA GLY A 48 -10.76 -7.34 -1.13
C GLY A 48 -11.21 -8.52 -1.99
N THR A 49 -12.32 -8.37 -2.72
CA THR A 49 -12.78 -9.40 -3.66
C THR A 49 -11.84 -9.61 -4.84
N GLY A 50 -11.19 -8.53 -5.32
CA GLY A 50 -10.11 -8.61 -6.32
C GLY A 50 -8.91 -9.39 -5.81
N ALA A 51 -8.36 -9.03 -4.63
CA ALA A 51 -7.21 -9.69 -4.03
C ALA A 51 -7.45 -11.17 -3.75
N VAL A 52 -8.67 -11.55 -3.34
CA VAL A 52 -9.04 -12.97 -3.21
C VAL A 52 -8.94 -13.69 -4.55
N ARG A 53 -9.48 -13.12 -5.64
CA ARG A 53 -9.38 -13.74 -6.98
C ARG A 53 -7.93 -13.86 -7.44
N ASP A 54 -7.12 -12.82 -7.22
CA ASP A 54 -5.70 -12.83 -7.55
C ASP A 54 -4.97 -13.92 -6.76
N ALA A 55 -5.22 -14.04 -5.46
CA ALA A 55 -4.64 -15.08 -4.60
C ALA A 55 -5.04 -16.51 -5.01
N LEU A 56 -6.34 -16.74 -5.31
CA LEU A 56 -6.81 -18.05 -5.76
C LEU A 56 -6.31 -18.41 -7.17
N THR A 57 -5.96 -17.41 -7.98
CA THR A 57 -5.32 -17.60 -9.30
C THR A 57 -3.83 -17.89 -9.17
N ALA A 58 -3.18 -17.33 -8.16
CA ALA A 58 -1.72 -17.41 -7.98
C ALA A 58 -1.20 -18.83 -7.69
N SER A 59 -2.02 -19.70 -7.07
CA SER A 59 -1.61 -21.04 -6.66
C SER A 59 -2.78 -22.04 -6.68
N GLU A 60 -2.48 -23.30 -6.98
CA GLU A 60 -3.49 -24.38 -6.88
C GLU A 60 -3.76 -24.79 -5.44
N ASN A 61 -2.78 -24.70 -4.56
CA ASN A 61 -2.85 -25.14 -3.16
C ASN A 61 -3.22 -24.01 -2.19
N VAL A 62 -4.27 -23.26 -2.49
CA VAL A 62 -4.84 -22.22 -1.62
C VAL A 62 -6.37 -22.35 -1.60
N SER A 63 -6.99 -21.95 -0.51
CA SER A 63 -8.46 -21.93 -0.42
C SER A 63 -8.95 -20.75 0.44
N LEU A 64 -10.01 -20.07 0.01
CA LEU A 64 -10.71 -19.07 0.82
C LEU A 64 -11.65 -19.81 1.78
N VAL A 65 -11.49 -19.61 3.09
CA VAL A 65 -12.26 -20.34 4.12
C VAL A 65 -13.01 -19.44 5.09
N ALA A 66 -12.67 -18.16 5.19
CA ALA A 66 -13.34 -17.21 6.09
C ALA A 66 -13.42 -15.81 5.49
N MET A 67 -14.48 -15.07 5.81
CA MET A 67 -14.71 -13.70 5.32
C MET A 67 -15.22 -12.81 6.45
N GLY A 68 -14.73 -11.55 6.51
CA GLY A 68 -15.19 -10.56 7.46
C GLY A 68 -15.27 -9.15 6.86
N ASP A 69 -16.34 -8.43 7.18
CA ASP A 69 -16.52 -7.01 6.83
C ASP A 69 -17.31 -6.30 7.93
N ILE A 70 -17.10 -5.00 8.08
CA ILE A 70 -17.91 -4.22 9.02
C ILE A 70 -19.37 -4.13 8.57
N PHE A 71 -19.65 -4.17 7.26
CA PHE A 71 -20.96 -4.00 6.67
C PHE A 71 -21.53 -5.33 6.14
N PRO A 72 -22.73 -5.74 6.63
CA PRO A 72 -23.38 -6.97 6.15
C PRO A 72 -23.66 -6.99 4.64
N ASP A 73 -24.05 -5.83 4.07
CA ASP A 73 -24.33 -5.71 2.64
C ASP A 73 -23.07 -5.89 1.77
N ARG A 74 -21.89 -5.44 2.23
CA ARG A 74 -20.62 -5.68 1.54
C ARG A 74 -20.23 -7.15 1.56
N LEU A 75 -20.39 -7.79 2.70
CA LEU A 75 -20.12 -9.22 2.85
C LEU A 75 -21.06 -10.06 1.97
N ALA A 76 -22.36 -9.74 1.98
CA ALA A 76 -23.36 -10.42 1.15
C ALA A 76 -23.05 -10.26 -0.35
N ALA A 77 -22.74 -9.04 -0.81
CA ALA A 77 -22.40 -8.77 -2.20
C ALA A 77 -21.13 -9.53 -2.65
N ALA A 78 -20.12 -9.62 -1.79
CA ALA A 78 -18.90 -10.38 -2.06
C ALA A 78 -19.19 -11.88 -2.20
N ARG A 79 -20.01 -12.45 -1.31
CA ARG A 79 -20.41 -13.85 -1.37
C ARG A 79 -21.21 -14.18 -2.63
N ASP A 80 -22.16 -13.31 -3.01
CA ASP A 80 -22.93 -13.45 -4.26
C ASP A 80 -22.00 -13.43 -5.48
N GLN A 81 -21.06 -12.48 -5.52
CA GLN A 81 -20.07 -12.39 -6.58
C GLN A 81 -19.21 -13.67 -6.68
N PHE A 82 -18.70 -14.17 -5.55
CA PHE A 82 -17.92 -15.41 -5.55
C PHE A 82 -18.75 -16.63 -5.91
N GLY A 83 -20.02 -16.68 -5.49
CA GLY A 83 -20.95 -17.73 -5.89
C GLY A 83 -21.16 -17.79 -7.40
N LYS A 84 -21.33 -16.63 -8.05
CA LYS A 84 -21.44 -16.52 -9.51
C LYS A 84 -20.16 -16.99 -10.22
N VAL A 85 -18.99 -16.54 -9.76
CA VAL A 85 -17.71 -16.99 -10.32
C VAL A 85 -17.52 -18.50 -10.13
N ALA A 86 -17.88 -19.06 -8.98
CA ALA A 86 -17.78 -20.48 -8.71
C ALA A 86 -18.71 -21.32 -9.61
N ALA A 87 -19.89 -20.81 -9.95
CA ALA A 87 -20.80 -21.49 -10.86
C ALA A 87 -20.25 -21.61 -12.29
N GLU A 88 -19.45 -20.65 -12.72
CA GLU A 88 -18.88 -20.58 -14.06
C GLU A 88 -17.44 -21.14 -14.15
N ASN A 89 -16.73 -21.24 -13.04
CA ASN A 89 -15.31 -21.65 -12.98
C ASN A 89 -15.09 -22.77 -11.94
N PRO A 90 -15.01 -24.05 -12.38
CA PRO A 90 -14.76 -25.18 -11.48
C PRO A 90 -13.47 -25.07 -10.66
N GLY A 91 -12.41 -24.48 -11.21
CA GLY A 91 -11.16 -24.25 -10.52
C GLY A 91 -11.32 -23.27 -9.35
N PHE A 92 -12.09 -22.22 -9.55
CA PHE A 92 -12.45 -21.29 -8.47
C PHE A 92 -13.37 -21.98 -7.43
N ALA A 93 -14.36 -22.72 -7.88
CA ALA A 93 -15.28 -23.45 -6.99
C ALA A 93 -14.55 -24.44 -6.08
N ALA A 94 -13.51 -25.10 -6.59
CA ALA A 94 -12.69 -26.03 -5.82
C ALA A 94 -11.94 -25.33 -4.66
N LYS A 95 -11.66 -24.03 -4.77
CA LYS A 95 -10.90 -23.22 -3.80
C LYS A 95 -11.79 -22.33 -2.91
N TYR A 96 -13.05 -22.09 -3.30
CA TYR A 96 -14.00 -21.31 -2.51
C TYR A 96 -14.71 -22.22 -1.48
N LYS A 97 -14.25 -22.19 -0.23
CA LYS A 97 -14.69 -23.10 0.86
C LYS A 97 -15.32 -22.37 2.05
N VAL A 98 -15.87 -21.16 1.82
CA VAL A 98 -16.46 -20.36 2.88
C VAL A 98 -17.85 -20.90 3.24
N SER A 99 -18.00 -21.41 4.43
CA SER A 99 -19.30 -21.79 4.99
C SER A 99 -19.99 -20.60 5.68
N PRO A 100 -21.33 -20.62 5.85
CA PRO A 100 -22.05 -19.51 6.47
C PRO A 100 -21.54 -19.12 7.85
N GLU A 101 -21.15 -20.08 8.68
CA GLU A 101 -20.63 -19.87 10.04
C GLU A 101 -19.21 -19.26 10.08
N LYS A 102 -18.51 -19.20 8.95
CA LYS A 102 -17.20 -18.53 8.80
C LYS A 102 -17.33 -17.19 8.10
N THR A 103 -18.49 -16.55 8.20
CA THR A 103 -18.75 -15.19 7.70
C THR A 103 -19.13 -14.27 8.85
N PHE A 104 -18.38 -13.18 9.02
CA PHE A 104 -18.48 -12.33 10.20
C PHE A 104 -18.72 -10.88 9.81
N THR A 105 -19.53 -10.17 10.61
CA THR A 105 -19.86 -8.76 10.39
C THR A 105 -19.64 -7.92 11.65
N GLY A 106 -19.44 -6.61 11.46
CA GLY A 106 -19.25 -5.66 12.55
C GLY A 106 -17.81 -5.28 12.80
N VAL A 107 -17.59 -4.41 13.78
CA VAL A 107 -16.27 -3.83 14.10
C VAL A 107 -15.23 -4.91 14.45
N ASP A 108 -15.67 -5.96 15.11
CA ASP A 108 -14.81 -7.07 15.56
C ASP A 108 -14.76 -8.26 14.59
N ALA A 109 -15.33 -8.13 13.38
CA ALA A 109 -15.31 -9.20 12.38
C ALA A 109 -13.89 -9.71 12.09
N TYR A 110 -12.89 -8.83 12.09
CA TYR A 110 -11.49 -9.22 11.89
C TYR A 110 -10.96 -10.18 12.97
N LYS A 111 -11.35 -10.00 14.24
CA LYS A 111 -10.96 -10.91 15.34
C LYS A 111 -11.56 -12.28 15.13
N GLN A 112 -12.81 -12.33 14.66
CA GLN A 112 -13.52 -13.59 14.42
C GLN A 112 -12.90 -14.35 13.24
N VAL A 113 -12.53 -13.67 12.13
CA VAL A 113 -11.76 -14.29 11.03
C VAL A 113 -10.44 -14.85 11.55
N LEU A 114 -9.68 -14.08 12.34
CA LEU A 114 -8.38 -14.49 12.88
C LEU A 114 -8.50 -15.67 13.87
N ALA A 115 -9.64 -15.83 14.54
CA ALA A 115 -9.90 -16.94 15.44
C ALA A 115 -10.26 -18.26 14.72
N THR A 116 -10.50 -18.20 13.39
CA THR A 116 -10.69 -19.41 12.60
C THR A 116 -9.35 -20.10 12.27
N ASP A 117 -9.44 -21.22 11.58
CA ASP A 117 -8.29 -22.03 11.17
C ASP A 117 -7.53 -21.50 9.93
N VAL A 118 -7.57 -20.18 9.67
CA VAL A 118 -6.82 -19.53 8.59
C VAL A 118 -5.31 -19.57 8.84
N ASP A 119 -4.53 -19.70 7.78
CA ASP A 119 -3.07 -19.63 7.81
C ASP A 119 -2.58 -18.26 7.33
N LEU A 120 -3.29 -17.67 6.37
CA LEU A 120 -3.00 -16.40 5.72
C LEU A 120 -4.24 -15.51 5.75
N VAL A 121 -4.06 -14.22 6.01
CA VAL A 121 -5.15 -13.24 5.90
C VAL A 121 -4.85 -12.16 4.86
N ILE A 122 -5.88 -11.79 4.12
CA ILE A 122 -5.90 -10.65 3.22
C ILE A 122 -6.54 -9.47 3.96
N LEU A 123 -5.79 -8.39 4.18
CA LEU A 123 -6.25 -7.16 4.82
C LEU A 123 -6.56 -6.10 3.76
N ALA A 124 -7.84 -5.88 3.47
CA ALA A 124 -8.32 -4.96 2.42
C ALA A 124 -9.33 -3.92 2.93
N THR A 125 -9.32 -3.63 4.21
CA THR A 125 -10.09 -2.54 4.82
C THR A 125 -9.50 -1.16 4.48
N PRO A 126 -10.17 -0.03 4.78
CA PRO A 126 -9.54 1.28 4.64
C PRO A 126 -8.20 1.39 5.39
N PRO A 127 -7.24 2.18 4.90
CA PRO A 127 -5.86 2.23 5.43
C PRO A 127 -5.73 2.48 6.93
N ALA A 128 -6.64 3.24 7.53
CA ALA A 128 -6.64 3.54 8.97
C ALA A 128 -6.70 2.28 9.86
N PHE A 129 -7.35 1.22 9.40
CA PHE A 129 -7.51 -0.02 10.16
C PHE A 129 -6.36 -1.00 9.97
N ARG A 130 -5.51 -0.79 8.99
CA ARG A 130 -4.44 -1.71 8.62
C ARG A 130 -3.45 -1.98 9.76
N PRO A 131 -2.97 -0.96 10.51
CA PRO A 131 -2.07 -1.19 11.64
C PRO A 131 -2.69 -2.08 12.71
N ILE A 132 -3.97 -1.87 13.04
CA ILE A 132 -4.71 -2.64 14.07
C ILE A 132 -4.91 -4.09 13.61
N HIS A 133 -5.31 -4.28 12.36
CA HIS A 133 -5.54 -5.62 11.82
C HIS A 133 -4.25 -6.39 11.60
N LEU A 134 -3.17 -5.72 11.20
CA LEU A 134 -1.84 -6.33 11.07
C LEU A 134 -1.31 -6.80 12.42
N GLU A 135 -1.35 -5.94 13.45
CA GLU A 135 -0.92 -6.28 14.80
C GLU A 135 -1.67 -7.52 15.32
N ALA A 136 -3.00 -7.55 15.15
CA ALA A 136 -3.82 -8.69 15.56
C ALA A 136 -3.50 -9.95 14.76
N ALA A 137 -3.28 -9.86 13.45
CA ALA A 137 -2.93 -11.00 12.61
C ALA A 137 -1.57 -11.60 13.00
N ILE A 138 -0.55 -10.76 13.23
CA ILE A 138 0.77 -11.20 13.67
C ILE A 138 0.73 -11.79 15.09
N ALA A 139 -0.08 -11.20 15.99
CA ALA A 139 -0.31 -11.75 17.32
C ALA A 139 -0.91 -13.16 17.25
N ALA A 140 -1.89 -13.37 16.35
CA ALA A 140 -2.54 -14.65 16.10
C ALA A 140 -1.70 -15.66 15.28
N GLY A 141 -0.45 -15.32 14.92
CA GLY A 141 0.45 -16.21 14.17
C GLY A 141 0.05 -16.42 12.71
N LYS A 142 -0.57 -15.44 12.07
CA LYS A 142 -1.02 -15.55 10.68
C LYS A 142 -0.06 -14.85 9.72
N HIS A 143 0.19 -15.46 8.55
CA HIS A 143 0.79 -14.77 7.42
C HIS A 143 -0.15 -13.69 6.91
N VAL A 144 0.37 -12.65 6.27
CA VAL A 144 -0.43 -11.48 5.87
C VAL A 144 -0.13 -11.07 4.44
N PHE A 145 -1.19 -10.91 3.65
CA PHE A 145 -1.22 -9.98 2.54
C PHE A 145 -1.98 -8.73 2.98
N MET A 146 -1.42 -7.56 2.81
CA MET A 146 -2.10 -6.32 3.15
C MET A 146 -2.09 -5.33 2.01
N GLU A 147 -3.21 -4.66 1.79
CA GLU A 147 -3.29 -3.61 0.79
C GLU A 147 -2.52 -2.35 1.19
N LYS A 148 -2.02 -1.64 0.19
CA LYS A 148 -1.43 -0.30 0.34
C LYS A 148 -2.56 0.77 0.47
N PRO A 149 -2.26 1.94 1.03
CA PRO A 149 -1.17 2.23 1.97
C PRO A 149 -1.39 1.50 3.29
N VAL A 150 -0.34 1.36 4.07
CA VAL A 150 -0.42 0.53 5.28
C VAL A 150 -0.78 1.31 6.55
N CYS A 151 -0.92 2.61 6.44
CA CYS A 151 -1.34 3.51 7.51
C CYS A 151 -1.72 4.87 6.92
N VAL A 152 -2.19 5.79 7.77
CA VAL A 152 -2.58 7.16 7.39
C VAL A 152 -1.79 8.23 8.15
N ASP A 153 -1.01 7.82 9.16
CA ASP A 153 -0.30 8.70 10.09
C ASP A 153 0.96 8.04 10.65
N VAL A 154 1.71 8.80 11.45
CA VAL A 154 2.97 8.34 12.06
C VAL A 154 2.72 7.25 13.11
N THR A 155 1.66 7.40 13.92
CA THR A 155 1.30 6.40 14.94
C THR A 155 1.03 5.04 14.30
N GLY A 156 0.26 5.01 13.22
CA GLY A 156 0.00 3.80 12.45
C GLY A 156 1.26 3.23 11.80
N ALA A 157 2.13 4.07 11.25
CA ALA A 157 3.38 3.64 10.65
C ALA A 157 4.30 2.96 11.69
N MET A 158 4.42 3.52 12.89
CA MET A 158 5.19 2.92 13.97
C MET A 158 4.63 1.57 14.41
N SER A 159 3.31 1.40 14.45
CA SER A 159 2.66 0.10 14.72
C SER A 159 2.98 -0.93 13.63
N VAL A 160 2.97 -0.53 12.35
CA VAL A 160 3.33 -1.41 11.23
C VAL A 160 4.80 -1.83 11.31
N LEU A 161 5.73 -0.91 11.60
CA LEU A 161 7.15 -1.22 11.78
C LEU A 161 7.36 -2.25 12.89
N LYS A 162 6.73 -2.04 14.04
CA LYS A 162 6.78 -2.98 15.17
C LYS A 162 6.20 -4.36 14.82
N SER A 163 5.08 -4.38 14.10
CA SER A 163 4.44 -5.62 13.64
C SER A 163 5.32 -6.35 12.62
N SER A 164 6.02 -5.62 11.75
CA SER A 164 6.99 -6.19 10.80
C SER A 164 8.16 -6.89 11.51
N GLU A 165 8.71 -6.28 12.57
CA GLU A 165 9.76 -6.88 13.39
C GLU A 165 9.26 -8.14 14.13
N ALA A 166 8.05 -8.06 14.69
CA ALA A 166 7.42 -9.20 15.33
C ALA A 166 7.12 -10.36 14.35
N ALA A 167 6.72 -10.04 13.12
CA ALA A 167 6.50 -11.04 12.07
C ALA A 167 7.82 -11.75 11.70
N ALA A 168 8.90 -11.00 11.53
CA ALA A 168 10.23 -11.56 11.24
C ALA A 168 10.67 -12.53 12.34
N SER A 169 10.49 -12.18 13.63
CA SER A 169 10.85 -13.04 14.74
C SER A 169 9.99 -14.31 14.87
N LYS A 170 8.77 -14.27 14.31
CA LYS A 170 7.83 -15.41 14.27
C LYS A 170 7.87 -16.20 12.96
N HIS A 171 8.76 -15.85 12.01
CA HIS A 171 8.81 -16.43 10.67
C HIS A 171 7.47 -16.30 9.91
N LEU A 172 6.80 -15.16 10.04
CA LEU A 172 5.55 -14.86 9.34
C LEU A 172 5.81 -13.97 8.14
N ALA A 173 5.17 -14.28 7.01
CA ALA A 173 5.25 -13.47 5.80
C ALA A 173 4.33 -12.25 5.92
N ILE A 174 4.82 -11.10 5.41
CA ILE A 174 4.05 -9.91 5.12
C ILE A 174 4.37 -9.50 3.68
N VAL A 175 3.40 -9.58 2.78
CA VAL A 175 3.47 -9.01 1.43
C VAL A 175 2.43 -7.91 1.30
N CYS A 176 2.76 -6.88 0.55
CA CYS A 176 1.90 -5.71 0.41
C CYS A 176 1.45 -5.51 -1.03
N GLY A 177 0.25 -4.98 -1.24
CA GLY A 177 -0.34 -4.64 -2.55
C GLY A 177 0.45 -3.57 -3.33
N THR A 178 1.77 -3.73 -3.43
CA THR A 178 2.68 -2.93 -4.25
C THR A 178 3.10 -3.71 -5.50
N GLN A 179 2.14 -4.06 -6.32
CA GLN A 179 2.29 -4.97 -7.48
C GLN A 179 3.45 -4.62 -8.42
N ARG A 180 3.88 -3.35 -8.47
CA ARG A 180 5.03 -2.92 -9.29
C ARG A 180 6.34 -3.57 -8.84
N ARG A 181 6.45 -3.94 -7.57
CA ARG A 181 7.61 -4.66 -7.00
C ARG A 181 7.68 -6.12 -7.43
N HIS A 182 6.57 -6.66 -7.94
CA HIS A 182 6.42 -8.03 -8.44
C HIS A 182 6.28 -8.08 -9.98
N ASP A 183 6.39 -6.92 -10.64
CA ASP A 183 6.37 -6.82 -12.09
C ASP A 183 7.78 -6.95 -12.67
N PRO A 184 8.08 -7.99 -13.47
CA PRO A 184 9.42 -8.21 -14.01
C PRO A 184 9.95 -7.03 -14.83
N ARG A 185 9.07 -6.21 -15.40
CA ARG A 185 9.46 -5.02 -16.17
C ARG A 185 10.06 -3.95 -15.26
N TYR A 186 9.45 -3.67 -14.12
CA TYR A 186 10.02 -2.78 -13.10
C TYR A 186 11.31 -3.36 -12.51
N ILE A 187 11.28 -4.64 -12.12
CA ILE A 187 12.41 -5.32 -11.49
C ILE A 187 13.66 -5.24 -12.37
N GLU A 188 13.54 -5.64 -13.64
CA GLU A 188 14.68 -5.64 -14.57
C GLU A 188 15.15 -4.23 -14.92
N THR A 189 14.21 -3.29 -15.14
CA THR A 189 14.56 -1.90 -15.49
C THR A 189 15.29 -1.23 -14.34
N ILE A 190 14.80 -1.36 -13.11
CA ILE A 190 15.42 -0.76 -11.93
C ILE A 190 16.75 -1.42 -11.63
N LYS A 191 16.86 -2.75 -11.79
CA LYS A 191 18.14 -3.44 -11.69
C LYS A 191 19.18 -2.83 -12.63
N ARG A 192 18.84 -2.62 -13.91
CA ARG A 192 19.75 -1.99 -14.89
C ARG A 192 20.12 -0.56 -14.51
N ILE A 193 19.19 0.21 -13.94
CA ILE A 193 19.49 1.56 -13.43
C ILE A 193 20.54 1.46 -12.30
N HIS A 194 20.37 0.55 -11.35
CA HIS A 194 21.31 0.31 -10.26
C HIS A 194 22.67 -0.21 -10.77
N ASP A 195 22.68 -0.97 -11.86
CA ASP A 195 23.90 -1.41 -12.55
C ASP A 195 24.59 -0.27 -13.37
N GLY A 196 24.05 0.96 -13.31
CA GLY A 196 24.67 2.16 -13.89
C GLY A 196 24.24 2.50 -15.32
N ALA A 197 23.18 1.90 -15.85
CA ALA A 197 22.73 2.09 -17.24
C ALA A 197 22.41 3.55 -17.61
N ILE A 198 22.06 4.40 -16.64
CA ILE A 198 21.82 5.85 -16.84
C ILE A 198 22.86 6.73 -16.12
N GLY A 199 23.92 6.12 -15.55
CA GLY A 199 24.87 6.80 -14.68
C GLY A 199 24.26 7.13 -13.30
N ASP A 200 24.81 8.13 -12.61
CA ASP A 200 24.28 8.59 -11.32
C ASP A 200 22.94 9.27 -11.49
N ILE A 201 21.97 8.95 -10.63
CA ILE A 201 20.67 9.59 -10.64
C ILE A 201 20.81 11.03 -10.13
N VAL A 202 20.31 12.00 -10.89
CA VAL A 202 20.37 13.43 -10.57
C VAL A 202 19.02 14.01 -10.22
N ALA A 203 17.93 13.49 -10.80
CA ALA A 203 16.57 13.92 -10.53
C ALA A 203 15.56 12.83 -10.88
N ALA A 204 14.38 12.92 -10.27
CA ALA A 204 13.25 12.08 -10.62
C ALA A 204 11.95 12.90 -10.66
N GLN A 205 10.99 12.42 -11.42
CA GLN A 205 9.64 12.99 -11.51
C GLN A 205 8.64 11.84 -11.44
N VAL A 206 7.60 12.01 -10.63
CA VAL A 206 6.53 11.01 -10.49
C VAL A 206 5.16 11.67 -10.56
N TYR A 207 4.22 11.00 -11.19
CA TYR A 207 2.91 11.55 -11.48
C TYR A 207 1.81 10.56 -11.19
N TRP A 208 0.72 11.05 -10.55
CA TRP A 208 -0.58 10.39 -10.51
C TRP A 208 -1.70 11.42 -10.72
N ASN A 209 -1.83 11.87 -11.96
CA ASN A 209 -2.85 12.85 -12.35
C ASN A 209 -3.98 12.11 -13.05
N GLN A 210 -5.20 12.20 -12.49
CA GLN A 210 -6.39 11.53 -13.01
C GLN A 210 -7.66 12.36 -12.72
N GLY A 211 -8.79 11.91 -13.21
CA GLY A 211 -10.11 12.40 -12.84
C GLY A 211 -10.57 11.92 -11.47
N SER A 212 -11.78 12.28 -11.11
CA SER A 212 -12.46 11.89 -9.87
C SER A 212 -12.68 10.38 -9.79
N LEU A 213 -12.86 9.89 -8.57
CA LEU A 213 -13.21 8.51 -8.27
C LEU A 213 -14.68 8.43 -7.81
N TRP A 214 -15.13 7.23 -7.48
CA TRP A 214 -16.46 6.96 -6.97
C TRP A 214 -16.77 7.81 -5.72
N ASN A 215 -18.02 8.19 -5.59
CA ASN A 215 -18.60 8.86 -4.44
C ASN A 215 -20.00 8.29 -4.17
N PHE A 216 -20.38 8.13 -2.92
CA PHE A 216 -21.69 7.67 -2.51
C PHE A 216 -22.43 8.79 -1.82
N ALA A 217 -23.58 9.18 -2.35
CA ALA A 217 -24.48 10.12 -1.70
C ALA A 217 -24.86 9.61 -0.30
N ARG A 218 -24.87 10.51 0.68
CA ARG A 218 -25.25 10.17 2.06
C ARG A 218 -26.72 9.73 2.09
N LYS A 219 -26.98 8.60 2.72
CA LYS A 219 -28.34 8.14 2.98
C LYS A 219 -28.79 8.58 4.38
N PRO A 220 -30.10 8.86 4.57
CA PRO A 220 -30.61 9.31 5.87
C PRO A 220 -30.37 8.31 7.01
N GLU A 221 -30.37 7.01 6.72
CA GLU A 221 -30.17 5.94 7.70
C GLU A 221 -28.71 5.74 8.11
N TRP A 222 -27.75 6.32 7.39
CA TRP A 222 -26.32 6.17 7.72
C TRP A 222 -25.91 7.14 8.81
N SER A 223 -25.26 6.62 9.85
CA SER A 223 -24.56 7.45 10.83
C SER A 223 -23.39 8.21 10.17
N ASP A 224 -22.83 9.21 10.86
CA ASP A 224 -21.68 9.95 10.34
C ASP A 224 -20.50 9.04 10.07
N THR A 225 -20.20 8.14 11.01
CA THR A 225 -19.10 7.17 10.85
C THR A 225 -19.35 6.20 9.68
N GLU A 226 -20.59 5.70 9.54
CA GLU A 226 -20.93 4.80 8.43
C GLU A 226 -20.78 5.49 7.09
N TRP A 227 -21.30 6.73 6.95
CA TRP A 227 -21.12 7.50 5.72
C TRP A 227 -19.66 7.75 5.40
N GLN A 228 -18.84 8.15 6.39
CA GLN A 228 -17.41 8.34 6.20
C GLN A 228 -16.72 7.04 5.78
N LEU A 229 -17.03 5.91 6.40
CA LEU A 229 -16.47 4.60 6.04
C LEU A 229 -16.86 4.17 4.61
N ARG A 230 -18.11 4.43 4.18
CA ARG A 230 -18.56 4.12 2.82
C ARG A 230 -17.92 5.00 1.77
N ASN A 231 -17.51 6.24 2.15
CA ASN A 231 -16.79 7.21 1.34
C ASN A 231 -15.33 7.42 1.80
N TRP A 232 -14.70 6.37 2.30
CA TRP A 232 -13.42 6.44 3.00
C TRP A 232 -12.29 7.17 2.26
N LEU A 233 -12.32 7.21 0.94
CA LEU A 233 -11.34 7.94 0.11
C LEU A 233 -11.26 9.44 0.46
N TYR A 234 -12.36 10.04 0.89
CA TYR A 234 -12.52 11.49 1.06
C TYR A 234 -12.25 11.98 2.49
N PHE A 235 -11.85 11.09 3.38
CA PHE A 235 -11.56 11.41 4.77
C PHE A 235 -10.12 11.04 5.10
N THR A 236 -9.29 12.06 5.42
CA THR A 236 -7.85 11.87 5.65
C THR A 236 -7.58 10.84 6.74
N TRP A 237 -8.41 10.78 7.79
CA TRP A 237 -8.25 9.79 8.84
C TRP A 237 -8.43 8.34 8.37
N LEU A 238 -9.14 8.12 7.24
CA LEU A 238 -9.37 6.80 6.65
C LEU A 238 -8.40 6.46 5.51
N SER A 239 -8.16 7.43 4.61
CA SER A 239 -7.39 7.23 3.38
C SER A 239 -5.94 7.72 3.46
N GLY A 240 -5.68 8.71 4.32
CA GLY A 240 -4.43 9.46 4.30
C GLY A 240 -4.39 10.58 3.26
N ASP A 241 -5.50 10.88 2.57
CA ASP A 241 -5.61 11.67 1.35
C ASP A 241 -5.02 10.95 0.11
N HIS A 242 -5.37 11.40 -1.12
CA HIS A 242 -5.02 10.68 -2.35
C HIS A 242 -3.52 10.62 -2.63
N ILE A 243 -2.72 11.53 -2.10
CA ILE A 243 -1.25 11.43 -2.17
C ILE A 243 -0.74 10.18 -1.44
N VAL A 244 -1.36 9.80 -0.33
CA VAL A 244 -1.02 8.60 0.44
C VAL A 244 -1.72 7.38 -0.14
N GLU A 245 -3.01 7.50 -0.45
CA GLU A 245 -3.83 6.36 -0.89
C GLU A 245 -3.42 5.84 -2.26
N GLN A 246 -3.19 6.73 -3.23
CA GLN A 246 -2.88 6.33 -4.60
C GLN A 246 -1.44 6.58 -5.01
N HIS A 247 -0.94 7.79 -4.78
CA HIS A 247 0.36 8.21 -5.28
C HIS A 247 1.53 7.52 -4.58
N VAL A 248 1.29 6.86 -3.45
CA VAL A 248 2.28 6.01 -2.77
C VAL A 248 2.93 4.99 -3.70
N HIS A 249 2.24 4.48 -4.72
CA HIS A 249 2.82 3.58 -5.71
C HIS A 249 4.03 4.19 -6.44
N ASN A 250 3.91 5.46 -6.85
CA ASN A 250 4.99 6.14 -7.57
C ASN A 250 6.10 6.58 -6.62
N LEU A 251 5.74 6.97 -5.39
CA LEU A 251 6.71 7.31 -4.35
C LEU A 251 7.52 6.06 -3.91
N ASP A 252 6.88 4.89 -3.81
CA ASP A 252 7.55 3.62 -3.56
C ASP A 252 8.55 3.27 -4.67
N VAL A 253 8.17 3.46 -5.94
CA VAL A 253 9.09 3.27 -7.07
C VAL A 253 10.25 4.27 -7.02
N ALA A 254 9.98 5.54 -6.69
CA ALA A 254 11.04 6.56 -6.56
C ALA A 254 12.04 6.19 -5.47
N ASN A 255 11.57 5.84 -4.26
CA ASN A 255 12.44 5.38 -3.18
C ASN A 255 13.25 4.15 -3.60
N TRP A 256 12.65 3.22 -4.34
CA TRP A 256 13.33 2.04 -4.86
C TRP A 256 14.44 2.38 -5.83
N VAL A 257 14.13 3.20 -6.84
CA VAL A 257 15.11 3.60 -7.87
C VAL A 257 16.26 4.41 -7.27
N ILE A 258 15.93 5.38 -6.39
CA ILE A 258 16.95 6.25 -5.76
C ILE A 258 17.76 5.48 -4.70
N GLY A 259 17.20 4.42 -4.13
CA GLY A 259 17.86 3.59 -3.10
C GLY A 259 17.97 4.29 -1.74
N ALA A 260 17.13 5.29 -1.46
CA ALA A 260 17.12 6.05 -0.23
C ALA A 260 15.72 6.55 0.13
N LEU A 261 15.56 7.06 1.35
CA LEU A 261 14.37 7.80 1.78
C LEU A 261 14.67 9.30 1.75
N PRO A 262 13.67 10.16 1.50
CA PRO A 262 13.86 11.59 1.48
C PRO A 262 14.14 12.13 2.89
N ILE A 263 14.98 13.16 2.98
CA ILE A 263 15.30 13.83 4.23
C ILE A 263 14.39 15.03 4.51
N LYS A 264 13.76 15.59 3.47
CA LYS A 264 12.88 16.76 3.55
C LYS A 264 11.86 16.77 2.43
N ALA A 265 10.68 17.33 2.69
CA ALA A 265 9.67 17.68 1.70
C ALA A 265 9.27 19.15 1.83
N THR A 266 9.12 19.81 0.67
CA THR A 266 8.51 21.13 0.50
C THR A 266 7.33 20.96 -0.44
N ALA A 267 6.15 21.50 -0.12
CA ALA A 267 4.96 21.20 -0.89
C ALA A 267 3.97 22.34 -1.00
N MET A 268 3.22 22.32 -2.09
CA MET A 268 1.99 23.06 -2.28
C MET A 268 0.86 22.09 -2.61
N GLY A 269 -0.35 22.44 -2.21
CA GLY A 269 -1.54 21.67 -2.52
C GLY A 269 -2.78 22.38 -2.07
N GLY A 270 -3.92 21.83 -2.37
CA GLY A 270 -5.17 22.46 -1.99
C GLY A 270 -6.38 21.69 -2.46
N ARG A 271 -7.52 22.32 -2.23
CA ARG A 271 -8.83 21.86 -2.63
C ARG A 271 -9.50 22.96 -3.44
N GLN A 272 -9.66 22.73 -4.74
CA GLN A 272 -10.17 23.72 -5.69
C GLN A 272 -11.43 23.23 -6.42
N ALA A 273 -11.44 21.98 -6.88
CA ALA A 273 -12.53 21.42 -7.66
C ALA A 273 -13.50 20.59 -6.80
N ARG A 274 -13.00 19.80 -5.84
CA ARG A 274 -13.79 18.94 -4.97
C ARG A 274 -14.14 19.63 -3.67
N THR A 275 -14.95 20.69 -3.72
CA THR A 275 -15.26 21.56 -2.56
C THR A 275 -16.53 21.17 -1.80
N GLY A 276 -17.40 20.31 -2.36
CA GLY A 276 -18.62 19.85 -1.74
C GLY A 276 -18.39 18.99 -0.51
N ALA A 277 -19.38 18.90 0.37
CA ALA A 277 -19.32 18.11 1.62
C ALA A 277 -19.10 16.62 1.37
N GLU A 278 -19.58 16.11 0.22
CA GLU A 278 -19.42 14.72 -0.22
C GLU A 278 -17.96 14.31 -0.43
N TYR A 279 -17.06 15.27 -0.60
CA TYR A 279 -15.63 15.05 -0.71
C TYR A 279 -14.88 15.19 0.63
N GLY A 280 -15.59 15.14 1.75
CA GLY A 280 -14.98 15.19 3.09
C GLY A 280 -14.06 16.40 3.29
N HIS A 281 -12.81 16.14 3.71
CA HIS A 281 -11.85 17.20 4.02
C HIS A 281 -10.46 16.99 3.37
N ILE A 282 -10.34 16.12 2.37
CA ILE A 282 -9.08 15.91 1.63
C ILE A 282 -8.82 17.04 0.62
N TYR A 283 -7.58 17.15 0.17
CA TYR A 283 -7.20 17.97 -0.97
C TYR A 283 -7.57 17.28 -2.30
N ASP A 284 -7.49 18.01 -3.41
CA ASP A 284 -7.68 17.45 -4.76
C ASP A 284 -6.43 17.54 -5.63
N HIS A 285 -5.36 18.21 -5.16
CA HIS A 285 -4.06 18.24 -5.83
C HIS A 285 -2.91 18.48 -4.85
N PHE A 286 -1.74 17.92 -5.19
CA PHE A 286 -0.47 18.13 -4.51
C PHE A 286 0.67 18.29 -5.53
N ALA A 287 1.61 19.19 -5.22
CA ALA A 287 2.91 19.29 -5.86
C ALA A 287 3.96 19.30 -4.75
N VAL A 288 4.84 18.31 -4.74
CA VAL A 288 5.82 18.11 -3.67
C VAL A 288 7.21 17.97 -4.28
N GLU A 289 8.17 18.70 -3.74
CA GLU A 289 9.60 18.44 -3.95
C GLU A 289 10.14 17.69 -2.72
N TYR A 290 10.73 16.52 -2.97
CA TYR A 290 11.47 15.79 -1.96
C TYR A 290 12.96 15.89 -2.20
N GLU A 291 13.71 16.12 -1.12
CA GLU A 291 15.17 16.13 -1.08
C GLU A 291 15.70 14.82 -0.49
N TYR A 292 16.62 14.17 -1.20
CA TYR A 292 17.26 12.93 -0.76
C TYR A 292 18.70 13.18 -0.26
N PRO A 293 19.26 12.28 0.59
CA PRO A 293 20.58 12.49 1.21
C PRO A 293 21.73 12.70 0.22
N ASN A 294 21.60 12.13 -0.99
CA ASN A 294 22.60 12.23 -2.08
C ASN A 294 22.41 13.46 -2.99
N GLY A 295 21.55 14.41 -2.60
CA GLY A 295 21.25 15.61 -3.37
C GLY A 295 20.24 15.42 -4.49
N VAL A 296 19.74 14.22 -4.73
CA VAL A 296 18.69 13.96 -5.72
C VAL A 296 17.41 14.69 -5.32
N ARG A 297 16.79 15.34 -6.30
CA ARG A 297 15.47 15.98 -6.15
C ARG A 297 14.41 15.16 -6.87
N LEU A 298 13.32 14.87 -6.14
CA LEU A 298 12.14 14.23 -6.70
C LEU A 298 11.00 15.25 -6.75
N MET A 299 10.54 15.56 -7.97
CA MET A 299 9.29 16.29 -8.20
C MET A 299 8.12 15.30 -8.26
N SER A 300 7.15 15.46 -7.38
CA SER A 300 5.98 14.60 -7.23
C SER A 300 4.71 15.41 -7.43
N MET A 301 3.85 14.98 -8.36
CA MET A 301 2.56 15.62 -8.61
C MET A 301 1.44 14.61 -8.62
N CYS A 302 0.36 14.87 -7.89
CA CYS A 302 -0.86 14.08 -7.98
C CYS A 302 -2.11 14.97 -7.93
N ARG A 303 -3.14 14.54 -8.66
CA ARG A 303 -4.37 15.31 -8.83
C ARG A 303 -5.55 14.38 -9.12
N GLN A 304 -6.71 14.74 -8.58
CA GLN A 304 -7.99 14.10 -8.86
C GLN A 304 -9.03 15.17 -9.25
N GLN A 305 -8.95 15.66 -10.48
CA GLN A 305 -9.82 16.71 -11.03
C GLN A 305 -10.28 16.33 -12.42
N ASP A 306 -11.59 16.37 -12.66
CA ASP A 306 -12.19 16.03 -13.94
C ASP A 306 -11.86 17.05 -15.04
N GLY A 307 -11.89 16.60 -16.29
CA GLY A 307 -11.61 17.46 -17.44
C GLY A 307 -10.15 17.90 -17.60
N THR A 308 -9.24 17.30 -16.83
CA THR A 308 -7.81 17.64 -16.86
C THR A 308 -6.97 16.52 -17.48
N SER A 309 -5.73 16.84 -17.90
CA SER A 309 -4.82 15.86 -18.48
C SER A 309 -4.49 14.73 -17.49
N SER A 310 -4.54 13.49 -17.95
CA SER A 310 -4.14 12.30 -17.18
C SER A 310 -2.67 11.96 -17.42
N GLN A 311 -1.95 11.64 -16.34
CA GLN A 311 -0.58 11.11 -16.39
C GLN A 311 -0.32 10.27 -15.15
N VAL A 312 0.05 9.01 -15.34
CA VAL A 312 0.50 8.12 -14.27
C VAL A 312 1.81 7.49 -14.71
N GLY A 313 2.87 7.64 -13.91
CA GLY A 313 4.18 7.06 -14.23
C GLY A 313 5.34 7.83 -13.61
N GLU A 314 6.54 7.39 -13.97
CA GLU A 314 7.82 7.86 -13.48
C GLU A 314 8.72 8.35 -14.62
N ARG A 315 9.62 9.28 -14.31
CA ARG A 315 10.72 9.71 -15.14
C ARG A 315 11.97 9.86 -14.29
N ILE A 316 12.98 9.08 -14.57
CA ILE A 316 14.26 9.09 -13.86
C ILE A 316 15.31 9.68 -14.76
N LEU A 317 16.07 10.65 -14.27
CA LEU A 317 17.12 11.36 -14.97
C LEU A 317 18.47 11.01 -14.33
N GLY A 318 19.37 10.51 -15.14
CA GLY A 318 20.73 10.22 -14.75
C GLY A 318 21.76 11.00 -15.57
N THR A 319 23.03 10.93 -15.16
CA THR A 319 24.14 11.64 -15.80
C THR A 319 24.45 11.15 -17.22
N LYS A 320 24.02 9.93 -17.58
CA LYS A 320 24.30 9.30 -18.89
C LYS A 320 23.03 8.96 -19.67
N GLY A 321 21.83 9.17 -19.09
CA GLY A 321 20.59 8.80 -19.74
C GLY A 321 19.36 9.04 -18.86
N ASN A 322 18.24 8.43 -19.28
CA ASN A 322 16.98 8.51 -18.55
C ASN A 322 16.19 7.21 -18.67
N SER A 323 15.19 7.03 -17.80
CA SER A 323 14.31 5.87 -17.78
C SER A 323 12.89 6.28 -17.35
N ASN A 324 11.90 5.45 -17.70
CA ASN A 324 10.57 5.50 -17.14
C ASN A 324 10.39 4.55 -15.93
N ALA A 325 11.49 4.00 -15.40
CA ALA A 325 11.54 2.98 -14.35
C ALA A 325 10.77 1.68 -14.65
N TYR A 326 9.82 1.71 -15.58
CA TYR A 326 8.93 0.61 -15.89
C TYR A 326 9.54 -0.40 -16.90
N ASN A 327 9.93 0.09 -18.09
CA ASN A 327 10.32 -0.82 -19.16
C ASN A 327 11.25 -0.20 -20.22
N LYS A 328 11.73 1.03 -20.02
CA LYS A 328 12.59 1.72 -21.00
C LYS A 328 13.75 2.45 -20.34
N ILE A 329 14.92 2.35 -20.99
CA ILE A 329 16.12 3.10 -20.66
C ILE A 329 16.65 3.72 -21.95
N THR A 330 16.91 5.03 -21.95
CA THR A 330 17.55 5.74 -23.07
C THR A 330 18.89 6.29 -22.60
N ALA A 331 19.99 5.84 -23.19
CA ALA A 331 21.35 6.26 -22.87
C ALA A 331 22.26 6.09 -24.07
N GLY A 332 23.27 6.95 -24.25
CA GLY A 332 24.25 6.85 -25.33
C GLY A 332 23.66 6.85 -26.73
N GLY A 333 22.56 7.56 -26.96
CA GLY A 333 21.87 7.63 -28.25
C GLY A 333 21.02 6.39 -28.62
N SER A 334 20.93 5.40 -27.72
CA SER A 334 20.14 4.18 -27.91
C SER A 334 19.04 4.05 -26.87
N THR A 335 18.00 3.26 -27.19
CA THR A 335 16.92 2.93 -26.25
C THR A 335 16.83 1.42 -26.07
N TRP A 336 17.01 0.99 -24.84
CA TRP A 336 16.65 -0.35 -24.42
C TRP A 336 15.18 -0.39 -24.00
N SER A 337 14.48 -1.43 -24.40
CA SER A 337 13.12 -1.72 -23.93
C SER A 337 13.08 -3.13 -23.37
N HIS A 338 12.37 -3.33 -22.27
CA HIS A 338 12.13 -4.66 -21.71
C HIS A 338 11.45 -5.53 -22.77
N PRO A 339 11.93 -6.77 -23.01
CA PRO A 339 11.23 -7.70 -23.88
C PRO A 339 9.76 -7.89 -23.50
N ALA A 340 8.95 -8.32 -24.44
CA ALA A 340 7.56 -8.67 -24.14
C ALA A 340 7.50 -9.68 -22.98
N VAL A 341 6.63 -9.41 -22.01
CA VAL A 341 6.35 -10.38 -20.95
C VAL A 341 5.41 -11.46 -21.47
N ALA A 342 5.34 -12.59 -20.77
CA ALA A 342 4.41 -13.66 -21.11
C ALA A 342 2.97 -13.12 -21.17
N GLU A 343 2.20 -13.59 -22.15
CA GLU A 343 0.78 -13.28 -22.26
C GLU A 343 0.07 -13.69 -20.96
N GLY A 344 -0.82 -12.82 -20.45
CA GLY A 344 -1.55 -13.08 -19.21
C GLY A 344 -0.79 -12.78 -17.92
N LEU A 345 0.48 -12.30 -17.98
CA LEU A 345 1.18 -11.88 -16.76
C LEU A 345 0.41 -10.72 -16.09
N ASN A 346 0.01 -10.93 -14.85
CA ASN A 346 -0.71 -9.98 -14.02
C ASN A 346 0.09 -9.73 -12.72
N PRO A 347 0.71 -8.56 -12.53
CA PRO A 347 1.48 -8.27 -11.33
C PRO A 347 0.70 -8.41 -10.01
N TYR A 348 -0.61 -8.23 -10.02
CA TYR A 348 -1.46 -8.49 -8.86
C TYR A 348 -1.56 -9.97 -8.50
N VAL A 349 -1.43 -10.86 -9.48
CA VAL A 349 -1.33 -12.31 -9.23
C VAL A 349 0.09 -12.68 -8.80
N GLU A 350 1.11 -12.03 -9.38
CA GLU A 350 2.51 -12.31 -9.05
C GLU A 350 2.83 -11.99 -7.58
N GLU A 351 2.30 -10.89 -7.01
CA GLU A 351 2.53 -10.57 -5.59
C GLU A 351 2.00 -11.66 -4.65
N HIS A 352 0.87 -12.28 -4.97
CA HIS A 352 0.34 -13.43 -4.23
C HIS A 352 1.13 -14.71 -4.50
N ARG A 353 1.64 -14.90 -5.73
CA ARG A 353 2.49 -16.06 -6.07
C ARG A 353 3.78 -16.03 -5.27
N ASP A 354 4.44 -14.87 -5.20
CA ASP A 354 5.66 -14.70 -4.42
C ASP A 354 5.41 -14.91 -2.92
N LEU A 355 4.27 -14.41 -2.40
CA LEU A 355 3.87 -14.65 -1.01
C LEU A 355 3.72 -16.14 -0.73
N VAL A 356 2.91 -16.86 -1.50
CA VAL A 356 2.66 -18.30 -1.31
C VAL A 356 3.96 -19.10 -1.46
N ALA A 357 4.78 -18.77 -2.47
CA ALA A 357 6.07 -19.41 -2.68
C ALA A 357 7.01 -19.22 -1.49
N SER A 358 7.07 -18.01 -0.92
CA SER A 358 7.92 -17.71 0.25
C SER A 358 7.50 -18.48 1.50
N ILE A 359 6.17 -18.60 1.72
CA ILE A 359 5.62 -19.41 2.83
C ILE A 359 5.98 -20.87 2.64
N ARG A 360 5.78 -21.44 1.45
CA ARG A 360 6.09 -22.84 1.14
C ARG A 360 7.58 -23.16 1.23
N ALA A 361 8.43 -22.22 0.87
CA ALA A 361 9.88 -22.38 0.97
C ALA A 361 10.41 -22.26 2.41
N GLY A 362 9.58 -21.86 3.40
CA GLY A 362 10.02 -21.57 4.76
C GLY A 362 10.93 -20.34 4.88
N THR A 363 10.95 -19.49 3.86
CA THR A 363 11.70 -18.22 3.79
C THR A 363 10.75 -17.05 3.56
N PRO A 364 9.92 -16.71 4.57
CA PRO A 364 8.82 -15.79 4.41
C PRO A 364 9.30 -14.38 4.03
N LEU A 365 8.71 -13.80 3.01
CA LEU A 365 8.91 -12.41 2.63
C LEU A 365 8.37 -11.48 3.72
N ASN A 366 9.08 -10.39 3.99
CA ASN A 366 8.60 -9.36 4.89
C ASN A 366 8.82 -7.96 4.30
N GLU A 367 7.77 -7.39 3.75
CA GLU A 367 7.77 -6.07 3.12
C GLU A 367 7.28 -4.96 4.04
N GLY A 368 6.90 -5.29 5.29
CA GLY A 368 6.25 -4.36 6.21
C GLY A 368 7.03 -3.07 6.44
N ARG A 369 8.36 -3.15 6.66
CA ARG A 369 9.22 -1.96 6.84
C ARG A 369 9.24 -1.10 5.58
N ARG A 370 9.54 -1.69 4.44
CA ARG A 370 9.65 -0.98 3.16
C ARG A 370 8.40 -0.17 2.83
N ILE A 371 7.24 -0.79 2.95
CA ILE A 371 5.98 -0.10 2.60
C ILE A 371 5.57 0.93 3.67
N ALA A 372 5.89 0.72 4.95
CA ALA A 372 5.71 1.74 5.97
C ALA A 372 6.54 2.98 5.67
N GLU A 373 7.81 2.82 5.26
CA GLU A 373 8.70 3.90 4.86
C GLU A 373 8.21 4.63 3.60
N SER A 374 7.71 3.90 2.59
CA SER A 374 7.09 4.51 1.40
C SER A 374 5.79 5.26 1.74
N THR A 375 4.99 4.71 2.67
CA THR A 375 3.79 5.40 3.16
C THR A 375 4.16 6.66 3.95
N LEU A 376 5.19 6.62 4.80
CA LEU A 376 5.72 7.80 5.51
C LEU A 376 6.24 8.87 4.55
N THR A 377 6.85 8.48 3.43
CA THR A 377 7.26 9.43 2.36
C THR A 377 6.03 10.19 1.83
N ALA A 378 4.94 9.50 1.54
CA ALA A 378 3.70 10.13 1.10
C ALA A 378 3.07 11.02 2.18
N ILE A 379 3.07 10.56 3.44
CA ILE A 379 2.59 11.34 4.59
C ILE A 379 3.44 12.61 4.76
N MET A 380 4.76 12.54 4.60
CA MET A 380 5.65 13.70 4.70
C MET A 380 5.27 14.79 3.67
N GLY A 381 5.00 14.40 2.43
CA GLY A 381 4.55 15.33 1.40
C GLY A 381 3.17 15.92 1.68
N ARG A 382 2.24 15.10 2.19
CA ARG A 382 0.93 15.59 2.65
C ARG A 382 1.08 16.63 3.75
N GLU A 383 1.88 16.32 4.77
CA GLU A 383 2.05 17.22 5.92
C GLU A 383 2.77 18.52 5.52
N ALA A 384 3.72 18.46 4.60
CA ALA A 384 4.34 19.68 4.05
C ALA A 384 3.28 20.57 3.36
N ALA A 385 2.38 20.00 2.55
CA ALA A 385 1.30 20.75 1.92
C ALA A 385 0.25 21.26 2.92
N TYR A 386 -0.14 20.43 3.88
CA TYR A 386 -1.17 20.78 4.88
C TYR A 386 -0.71 21.88 5.83
N THR A 387 0.55 21.85 6.26
CA THR A 387 1.12 22.85 7.15
C THR A 387 1.62 24.11 6.41
N GLY A 388 1.91 23.99 5.12
CA GLY A 388 2.59 25.02 4.33
C GLY A 388 4.04 25.26 4.77
N LYS A 389 4.67 24.28 5.43
CA LYS A 389 6.04 24.34 5.95
C LYS A 389 6.88 23.20 5.40
N ASP A 390 8.18 23.40 5.32
CA ASP A 390 9.12 22.30 5.12
C ASP A 390 8.97 21.27 6.24
N VAL A 391 8.93 20.00 5.89
CA VAL A 391 8.88 18.88 6.84
C VAL A 391 10.09 18.00 6.61
N THR A 392 10.94 17.88 7.62
CA THR A 392 12.05 16.93 7.59
C THR A 392 11.60 15.55 8.08
N TRP A 393 12.31 14.50 7.66
CA TRP A 393 12.05 13.13 8.14
C TRP A 393 12.08 13.05 9.68
N THR A 394 13.08 13.70 10.30
CA THR A 394 13.21 13.73 11.75
C THR A 394 12.02 14.42 12.42
N GLN A 395 11.54 15.54 11.86
CA GLN A 395 10.36 16.23 12.39
C GLN A 395 9.10 15.38 12.26
N LEU A 396 8.93 14.72 11.09
CA LEU A 396 7.80 13.81 10.88
C LEU A 396 7.79 12.69 11.91
N MET A 397 8.91 12.00 12.09
CA MET A 397 9.02 10.86 13.01
C MET A 397 8.86 11.25 14.48
N ALA A 398 9.16 12.49 14.83
CA ALA A 398 8.95 13.03 16.18
C ALA A 398 7.52 13.58 16.39
N ALA A 399 6.73 13.71 15.34
CA ALA A 399 5.40 14.30 15.42
C ALA A 399 4.40 13.34 16.11
N LYS A 400 3.57 13.91 17.00
CA LYS A 400 2.38 13.22 17.51
C LYS A 400 1.27 13.36 16.47
N LEU A 401 1.31 12.53 15.44
CA LEU A 401 0.30 12.50 14.38
C LEU A 401 -0.48 11.20 14.50
N ASP A 402 -1.72 11.31 14.99
CA ASP A 402 -2.64 10.19 15.24
C ASP A 402 -4.04 10.60 14.77
N LEU A 403 -4.40 10.15 13.59
CA LEU A 403 -5.62 10.57 12.90
C LEU A 403 -6.82 9.63 13.14
N MET A 404 -6.64 8.54 13.92
CA MET A 404 -7.72 7.62 14.22
C MET A 404 -8.57 8.11 15.38
N PRO A 405 -9.92 8.24 15.24
CA PRO A 405 -10.79 8.55 16.39
C PRO A 405 -10.69 7.46 17.47
N LYS A 406 -10.57 7.86 18.73
CA LYS A 406 -10.44 6.95 19.88
C LYS A 406 -11.40 7.33 21.00
N PRO A 407 -12.28 6.42 21.47
CA PRO A 407 -12.50 5.08 20.93
C PRO A 407 -13.17 5.10 19.55
N PHE A 408 -12.86 4.14 18.69
CA PHE A 408 -13.58 3.97 17.43
C PHE A 408 -14.94 3.30 17.68
N ALA A 409 -16.01 3.93 17.21
CA ALA A 409 -17.36 3.38 17.25
C ALA A 409 -18.20 3.89 16.07
N LEU A 410 -19.21 3.13 15.68
CA LEU A 410 -20.22 3.61 14.74
C LEU A 410 -21.15 4.59 15.46
N GLY A 411 -21.44 5.73 14.83
CA GLY A 411 -22.29 6.77 15.41
C GLY A 411 -22.00 8.16 14.86
N SER A 412 -22.18 9.18 15.70
CA SER A 412 -21.82 10.55 15.35
C SER A 412 -20.29 10.73 15.28
N LEU A 413 -19.83 11.35 14.21
CA LEU A 413 -18.41 11.68 14.00
C LEU A 413 -18.28 12.94 13.15
N VAL A 414 -17.83 14.02 13.77
CA VAL A 414 -17.66 15.30 13.07
C VAL A 414 -16.57 15.17 12.01
N VAL A 415 -16.82 15.72 10.82
CA VAL A 415 -15.80 15.84 9.78
C VAL A 415 -14.83 16.95 10.19
N PRO A 416 -13.52 16.68 10.29
CA PRO A 416 -12.55 17.72 10.56
C PRO A 416 -12.54 18.81 9.48
N PRO A 417 -12.09 20.03 9.79
CA PRO A 417 -11.94 21.08 8.78
C PRO A 417 -10.89 20.67 7.72
N VAL A 418 -11.04 21.23 6.53
CA VAL A 418 -10.01 21.10 5.49
C VAL A 418 -8.72 21.75 6.00
N PRO A 419 -7.57 21.04 5.95
CA PRO A 419 -6.31 21.60 6.38
C PRO A 419 -5.98 22.92 5.68
N MET A 420 -5.42 23.87 6.43
CA MET A 420 -5.09 25.20 5.91
C MET A 420 -3.60 25.49 6.13
N PRO A 421 -2.83 25.72 5.05
CA PRO A 421 -1.43 26.09 5.17
C PRO A 421 -1.21 27.32 6.08
N GLY A 422 -0.20 27.24 6.94
CA GLY A 422 0.08 28.26 7.95
C GLY A 422 -0.76 28.18 9.23
N GLN A 423 -1.84 27.41 9.23
CA GLN A 423 -2.71 27.20 10.40
C GLN A 423 -2.65 25.76 10.92
N THR A 424 -2.60 24.78 10.02
CA THR A 424 -2.51 23.36 10.38
C THR A 424 -1.15 23.06 11.01
N THR A 425 -1.15 22.31 12.11
CA THR A 425 0.07 21.90 12.82
C THR A 425 0.46 20.47 12.45
N LEU A 426 1.78 20.18 12.45
CA LEU A 426 2.29 18.84 12.16
C LEU A 426 1.89 17.81 13.22
N SER A 427 2.00 18.17 14.50
CA SER A 427 1.54 17.33 15.60
C SER A 427 0.08 17.63 15.87
N ARG A 428 -0.79 16.65 15.66
CA ARG A 428 -2.22 16.71 15.95
C ARG A 428 -2.80 15.32 16.12
N THR A 429 -3.88 15.23 16.90
CA THR A 429 -4.63 13.99 17.09
C THR A 429 -6.09 14.22 16.77
N PHE A 430 -6.81 13.18 16.36
CA PHE A 430 -8.23 13.30 16.05
C PHE A 430 -9.03 13.86 17.23
N ASN A 431 -8.72 13.43 18.46
CA ASN A 431 -9.49 13.76 19.65
C ASN A 431 -9.12 15.12 20.27
N GLU A 432 -7.93 15.66 20.00
CA GLU A 432 -7.44 16.92 20.58
C GLU A 432 -7.62 18.12 19.65
N GLY A 433 -8.14 17.90 18.47
CA GLY A 433 -8.34 18.90 17.44
C GLY A 433 -7.51 18.64 16.19
N TRP A 434 -8.10 18.98 15.08
CA TRP A 434 -7.54 18.74 13.74
C TRP A 434 -6.75 19.95 13.24
#